data_c7194aa8a3da770c42ad93cecf7ff05c
#
_entry.id   c7194aa8a3da770c42ad93cecf7ff05c
#
_cell.length_a   1.000
_cell.length_b   1.000
_cell.length_c   1.000
_cell.angle_alpha   90.00
_cell.angle_beta   90.00
_cell.angle_gamma   90.00
#
_symmetry.space_group_name_H-M   'P 1'
#
loop_
_entity.id
_entity.type
_entity.pdbx_description
1 polymer ?
#
loop_
_entity_poly.entity_id
_entity_poly.type
_entity_poly.pdbx_seq_one_letter_code
_entity_poly.pdbx_strand_id
1 'polypeptide(L)'
;MEISEQALVPADPDRTWRLITDPQYVKQWYAFGGADIELAPGGAMVLRWDEHGAFPAKVEAVEPGHRFAFRWLPEPGDLVEIDLSPEGDGTLVRITESGALEDAATSAMAWRNSLSLLIRLAQA
;
A
#
# COMPACT_ATOMS: atom_id res chain seq x y z
N MET A 1 16.12 8.96 -2.17
CA MET A 1 15.30 9.02 -3.38
C MET A 1 13.84 8.77 -3.02
N GLU A 2 12.94 9.32 -3.78
CA GLU A 2 11.50 9.16 -3.54
C GLU A 2 10.78 9.00 -4.87
N ILE A 3 9.81 8.09 -4.89
CA ILE A 3 8.88 7.95 -6.02
C ILE A 3 7.46 8.12 -5.50
N SER A 4 6.56 8.57 -6.35
CA SER A 4 5.16 8.79 -6.00
C SER A 4 4.27 8.45 -7.18
N GLU A 5 3.20 7.67 -6.91
CA GLU A 5 2.16 7.35 -7.88
C GLU A 5 0.81 7.59 -7.23
N GLN A 6 -0.17 8.01 -8.02
CA GLN A 6 -1.50 8.29 -7.48
C GLN A 6 -2.59 7.86 -8.44
N ALA A 7 -3.77 7.62 -7.90
CA ALA A 7 -4.95 7.27 -8.69
C ALA A 7 -6.22 7.66 -7.96
N LEU A 8 -7.26 7.93 -8.71
CA LEU A 8 -8.59 8.15 -8.16
C LEU A 8 -9.32 6.81 -8.06
N VAL A 9 -9.61 6.38 -6.84
CA VAL A 9 -10.28 5.11 -6.57
C VAL A 9 -11.79 5.38 -6.43
N PRO A 10 -12.66 4.65 -7.16
CA PRO A 10 -14.10 4.89 -7.14
C PRO A 10 -14.78 4.25 -5.92
N ALA A 11 -14.35 4.64 -4.75
CA ALA A 11 -14.91 4.22 -3.46
C ALA A 11 -14.67 5.35 -2.45
N ASP A 12 -15.56 5.46 -1.46
CA ASP A 12 -15.35 6.47 -0.43
C ASP A 12 -14.11 6.16 0.44
N PRO A 13 -13.63 7.12 1.25
CA PRO A 13 -12.43 6.89 2.05
C PRO A 13 -12.52 5.70 3.01
N ASP A 14 -13.68 5.45 3.60
CA ASP A 14 -13.83 4.34 4.55
C ASP A 14 -13.69 2.99 3.83
N ARG A 15 -14.33 2.83 2.69
CA ARG A 15 -14.20 1.60 1.91
C ARG A 15 -12.78 1.45 1.35
N THR A 16 -12.22 2.54 0.83
CA THR A 16 -10.86 2.54 0.30
C THR A 16 -9.85 2.16 1.38
N TRP A 17 -10.05 2.67 2.59
CA TRP A 17 -9.21 2.31 3.74
C TRP A 17 -9.22 0.80 3.99
N ARG A 18 -10.39 0.16 3.97
CA ARG A 18 -10.49 -1.29 4.15
C ARG A 18 -9.78 -2.05 3.03
N LEU A 19 -9.92 -1.60 1.79
CA LEU A 19 -9.24 -2.25 0.66
C LEU A 19 -7.72 -2.19 0.79
N ILE A 20 -7.20 -1.12 1.39
CA ILE A 20 -5.76 -0.91 1.54
C ILE A 20 -5.18 -1.65 2.75
N THR A 21 -5.94 -1.80 3.83
CA THR A 21 -5.41 -2.27 5.12
C THR A 21 -5.85 -3.67 5.52
N ASP A 22 -6.95 -4.18 4.98
CA ASP A 22 -7.43 -5.53 5.30
C ASP A 22 -6.66 -6.56 4.47
N PRO A 23 -5.96 -7.51 5.12
CA PRO A 23 -5.19 -8.54 4.39
C PRO A 23 -6.00 -9.29 3.34
N GLN A 24 -7.29 -9.50 3.57
CA GLN A 24 -8.17 -10.18 2.63
C GLN A 24 -8.24 -9.44 1.29
N TYR A 25 -8.16 -8.11 1.31
CA TYR A 25 -8.18 -7.29 0.10
C TYR A 25 -6.78 -7.00 -0.41
N VAL A 26 -5.79 -6.84 0.47
CA VAL A 26 -4.40 -6.53 0.07
C VAL A 26 -3.85 -7.61 -0.87
N LYS A 27 -4.21 -8.86 -0.68
CA LYS A 27 -3.77 -9.95 -1.56
C LYS A 27 -4.36 -9.86 -2.98
N GLN A 28 -5.33 -8.98 -3.20
CA GLN A 28 -5.99 -8.84 -4.50
C GLN A 28 -5.43 -7.69 -5.33
N TRP A 29 -4.73 -6.75 -4.71
CA TRP A 29 -4.18 -5.62 -5.46
C TRP A 29 -2.67 -5.42 -5.27
N TYR A 30 -2.07 -6.01 -4.26
CA TYR A 30 -0.65 -5.81 -3.98
C TYR A 30 0.08 -7.12 -3.63
N ALA A 31 -0.08 -7.63 -2.42
CA ALA A 31 0.64 -8.83 -1.96
C ALA A 31 -0.15 -10.10 -2.32
N PHE A 32 0.02 -10.58 -3.54
CA PHE A 32 -0.82 -11.63 -4.14
C PHE A 32 -0.71 -12.99 -3.45
N GLY A 33 0.36 -13.24 -2.72
CA GLY A 33 0.55 -14.44 -1.90
C GLY A 33 -0.03 -14.34 -0.50
N GLY A 34 -0.65 -13.20 -0.17
CA GLY A 34 -1.25 -12.96 1.14
C GLY A 34 -0.49 -11.95 1.97
N ALA A 35 -1.14 -11.50 3.04
CA ALA A 35 -0.54 -10.52 3.94
C ALA A 35 -0.98 -10.79 5.38
N ASP A 36 -0.12 -10.47 6.33
CA ASP A 36 -0.44 -10.38 7.74
C ASP A 36 -0.14 -8.95 8.18
N ILE A 37 -1.09 -8.28 8.78
CA ILE A 37 -0.94 -6.89 9.19
C ILE A 37 -1.48 -6.70 10.59
N GLU A 38 -0.60 -6.33 11.53
CA GLU A 38 -1.00 -5.83 12.83
C GLU A 38 -1.20 -4.33 12.69
N LEU A 39 -2.44 -3.90 12.56
CA LEU A 39 -2.78 -2.53 12.17
C LEU A 39 -2.71 -1.57 13.35
N ALA A 40 -1.50 -1.31 13.79
CA ALA A 40 -1.19 -0.37 14.86
C ALA A 40 0.25 0.12 14.69
N PRO A 41 0.59 1.34 15.09
CA PRO A 41 1.97 1.81 15.04
C PRO A 41 2.91 0.85 15.77
N GLY A 42 3.99 0.45 15.11
CA GLY A 42 4.93 -0.54 15.62
C GLY A 42 4.52 -1.99 15.35
N GLY A 43 3.36 -2.21 14.76
CA GLY A 43 2.86 -3.54 14.48
C GLY A 43 3.68 -4.29 13.43
N ALA A 44 3.65 -5.62 13.49
CA ALA A 44 4.34 -6.47 12.53
C ALA A 44 3.52 -6.63 11.25
N MET A 45 4.21 -6.66 10.12
CA MET A 45 3.62 -6.94 8.81
C MET A 45 4.44 -7.99 8.10
N VAL A 46 3.77 -8.84 7.32
CA VAL A 46 4.42 -9.70 6.35
C VAL A 46 3.63 -9.64 5.06
N LEU A 47 4.33 -9.38 3.97
CA LEU A 47 3.73 -9.34 2.63
C LEU A 47 4.34 -10.44 1.78
N ARG A 48 3.50 -11.21 1.08
CA ARG A 48 3.94 -12.39 0.33
C ARG A 48 3.61 -12.27 -1.15
N TRP A 49 4.56 -12.66 -1.97
CA TRP A 49 4.38 -12.86 -3.41
C TRP A 49 4.83 -14.28 -3.73
N ASP A 50 3.95 -15.08 -4.32
CA ASP A 50 4.17 -16.52 -4.50
C ASP A 50 5.52 -16.86 -5.12
N GLU A 51 5.98 -16.07 -6.08
CA GLU A 51 7.25 -16.33 -6.77
C GLU A 51 8.46 -15.73 -6.07
N HIS A 52 8.25 -14.77 -5.18
CA HIS A 52 9.33 -13.99 -4.57
C HIS A 52 9.49 -14.20 -3.07
N GLY A 53 8.53 -14.88 -2.43
CA GLY A 53 8.59 -15.21 -1.01
C GLY A 53 7.91 -14.20 -0.10
N ALA A 54 8.31 -14.21 1.15
CA ALA A 54 7.72 -13.39 2.21
C ALA A 54 8.68 -12.27 2.61
N PHE A 55 8.14 -11.07 2.77
CA PHE A 55 8.92 -9.89 3.09
C PHE A 55 8.36 -9.22 4.34
N PRO A 56 9.14 -9.16 5.44
CA PRO A 56 8.67 -8.52 6.67
C PRO A 56 8.73 -7.01 6.56
N ALA A 57 7.81 -6.36 7.26
CA ALA A 57 7.75 -4.91 7.37
C ALA A 57 7.26 -4.53 8.76
N LYS A 58 7.31 -3.24 9.06
CA LYS A 58 6.84 -2.69 10.32
C LYS A 58 5.88 -1.54 10.05
N VAL A 59 4.73 -1.56 10.69
CA VAL A 59 3.76 -0.48 10.57
C VAL A 59 4.32 0.77 11.27
N GLU A 60 4.35 1.89 10.56
CA GLU A 60 4.86 3.16 11.08
C GLU A 60 3.74 4.11 11.50
N ALA A 61 2.65 4.17 10.72
CA ALA A 61 1.54 5.08 10.99
C ALA A 61 0.22 4.47 10.60
N VAL A 62 -0.80 4.71 11.42
CA VAL A 62 -2.18 4.30 11.16
C VAL A 62 -3.09 5.46 11.51
N GLU A 63 -3.62 6.14 10.51
CA GLU A 63 -4.61 7.20 10.66
C GLU A 63 -5.83 6.79 9.84
N PRO A 64 -6.83 6.13 10.46
CA PRO A 64 -7.93 5.51 9.73
C PRO A 64 -8.61 6.46 8.74
N GLY A 65 -8.73 6.02 7.50
CA GLY A 65 -9.32 6.80 6.42
C GLY A 65 -8.40 7.86 5.82
N HIS A 66 -7.20 8.07 6.36
CA HIS A 66 -6.31 9.17 5.95
C HIS A 66 -4.91 8.71 5.54
N ARG A 67 -4.26 7.91 6.37
CA ARG A 67 -2.85 7.58 6.13
C ARG A 67 -2.48 6.23 6.73
N PHE A 68 -1.81 5.41 5.92
CA PHE A 68 -1.18 4.17 6.34
C PHE A 68 0.26 4.17 5.86
N ALA A 69 1.20 3.92 6.76
CA ALA A 69 2.62 3.87 6.40
C ALA A 69 3.29 2.64 7.00
N PHE A 70 4.20 2.05 6.24
CA PHE A 70 5.00 0.93 6.72
C PHE A 70 6.41 1.02 6.16
N ARG A 71 7.34 0.39 6.87
CA ARG A 71 8.75 0.37 6.49
C ARG A 71 9.19 -1.07 6.28
N TRP A 72 9.86 -1.32 5.16
CA TRP A 72 10.44 -2.61 4.87
C TRP A 72 11.58 -2.92 5.85
N LEU A 73 11.70 -4.20 6.23
CA LEU A 73 12.78 -4.69 7.08
C LEU A 73 13.76 -5.52 6.23
N PRO A 74 15.05 -5.61 6.61
CA PRO A 74 15.65 -5.02 7.81
C PRO A 74 15.87 -3.52 7.66
N GLU A 75 15.98 -2.84 8.79
CA GLU A 75 16.28 -1.41 8.79
C GLU A 75 17.75 -1.17 8.39
N PRO A 76 18.05 -0.05 7.67
CA PRO A 76 17.11 0.94 7.17
C PRO A 76 16.47 0.46 5.85
N GLY A 77 15.17 0.19 5.88
CA GLY A 77 14.41 -0.17 4.69
C GLY A 77 13.63 1.02 4.15
N ASP A 78 13.08 0.85 2.95
CA ASP A 78 12.28 1.89 2.33
C ASP A 78 10.98 2.11 3.10
N LEU A 79 10.57 3.37 3.20
CA LEU A 79 9.30 3.77 3.79
C LEU A 79 8.25 3.87 2.70
N VAL A 80 7.12 3.22 2.90
CA VAL A 80 5.95 3.34 2.02
C VAL A 80 4.86 4.09 2.76
N GLU A 81 4.35 5.16 2.15
CA GLU A 81 3.30 5.98 2.71
C GLU A 81 2.12 5.98 1.75
N ILE A 82 0.93 5.65 2.26
CA ILE A 82 -0.30 5.64 1.48
C ILE A 82 -1.24 6.68 2.08
N ASP A 83 -1.48 7.75 1.32
CA ASP A 83 -2.32 8.87 1.76
C ASP A 83 -3.63 8.86 0.99
N LEU A 84 -4.73 9.06 1.72
CA LEU A 84 -6.08 9.10 1.18
C LEU A 84 -6.67 10.49 1.38
N SER A 85 -7.30 11.03 0.33
CA SER A 85 -8.08 12.26 0.44
C SER A 85 -9.37 12.13 -0.35
N PRO A 86 -10.50 12.61 0.19
CA PRO A 86 -11.76 12.60 -0.55
C PRO A 86 -11.65 13.45 -1.81
N GLU A 87 -12.19 12.95 -2.92
CA GLU A 87 -12.23 13.70 -4.15
C GLU A 87 -13.50 13.33 -4.94
N GLY A 88 -14.45 14.24 -5.01
CA GLY A 88 -15.74 13.92 -5.59
C GLY A 88 -16.42 12.80 -4.82
N ASP A 89 -16.91 11.78 -5.54
CA ASP A 89 -17.52 10.59 -4.94
C ASP A 89 -16.49 9.49 -4.63
N GLY A 90 -15.22 9.75 -4.90
CA GLY A 90 -14.15 8.78 -4.73
C GLY A 90 -13.09 9.22 -3.75
N THR A 91 -11.96 8.54 -3.81
CA THR A 91 -10.80 8.80 -2.96
C THR A 91 -9.55 8.88 -3.80
N LEU A 92 -8.81 9.98 -3.66
CA LEU A 92 -7.48 10.07 -4.26
C LEU A 92 -6.51 9.31 -3.36
N VAL A 93 -5.88 8.29 -3.93
CA VAL A 93 -4.88 7.47 -3.24
C VAL A 93 -3.51 7.81 -3.80
N ARG A 94 -2.61 8.25 -2.94
CA ARG A 94 -1.24 8.56 -3.30
C ARG A 94 -0.30 7.65 -2.54
N ILE A 95 0.56 6.94 -3.27
CA ILE A 95 1.57 6.06 -2.69
C ILE A 95 2.93 6.68 -2.93
N THR A 96 3.69 6.86 -1.85
CA THR A 96 5.04 7.40 -1.89
C THR A 96 5.98 6.38 -1.28
N GLU A 97 7.03 6.03 -1.99
CA GLU A 97 8.09 5.17 -1.44
C GLU A 97 9.40 5.96 -1.43
N SER A 98 10.07 5.96 -0.29
CA SER A 98 11.30 6.71 -0.10
C SER A 98 12.37 5.86 0.58
N GLY A 99 13.64 6.07 0.18
CA GLY A 99 14.76 5.31 0.69
C GLY A 99 15.84 5.16 -0.38
N ALA A 100 16.53 4.03 -0.36
CA ALA A 100 17.59 3.73 -1.32
C ALA A 100 17.06 3.53 -2.74
N LEU A 101 15.92 2.83 -2.87
CA LEU A 101 15.23 2.58 -4.15
C LEU A 101 16.21 2.13 -5.26
N GLU A 102 16.73 0.93 -5.11
CA GLU A 102 17.71 0.37 -6.05
C GLU A 102 17.24 0.41 -7.51
N ASP A 103 15.93 0.21 -7.75
CA ASP A 103 15.35 0.31 -9.07
C ASP A 103 14.04 1.10 -8.99
N ALA A 104 14.16 2.43 -9.01
CA ALA A 104 13.01 3.34 -8.89
C ALA A 104 12.00 3.16 -10.02
N ALA A 105 12.46 2.91 -11.24
CA ALA A 105 11.56 2.74 -12.39
C ALA A 105 10.68 1.49 -12.23
N THR A 106 11.27 0.38 -11.80
CA THR A 106 10.52 -0.86 -11.55
C THR A 106 9.54 -0.69 -10.40
N SER A 107 9.96 -0.03 -9.31
CA SER A 107 9.08 0.23 -8.16
C SER A 107 7.90 1.12 -8.56
N ALA A 108 8.14 2.17 -9.33
CA ALA A 108 7.08 3.06 -9.80
C ALA A 108 6.07 2.30 -10.69
N MET A 109 6.56 1.45 -11.57
CA MET A 109 5.71 0.63 -12.44
C MET A 109 4.87 -0.34 -11.61
N ALA A 110 5.46 -0.98 -10.60
CA ALA A 110 4.76 -1.90 -9.71
C ALA A 110 3.63 -1.19 -8.97
N TRP A 111 3.87 0.00 -8.44
CA TRP A 111 2.83 0.76 -7.76
C TRP A 111 1.72 1.20 -8.72
N ARG A 112 2.07 1.60 -9.93
CA ARG A 112 1.10 1.97 -10.96
C ARG A 112 0.19 0.79 -11.30
N ASN A 113 0.76 -0.40 -11.47
CA ASN A 113 -0.01 -1.61 -11.75
C ASN A 113 -0.91 -1.97 -10.56
N SER A 114 -0.39 -1.87 -9.33
CA SER A 114 -1.17 -2.15 -8.12
C SER A 114 -2.35 -1.19 -7.97
N LEU A 115 -2.15 0.09 -8.26
CA LEU A 115 -3.23 1.07 -8.22
C LEU A 115 -4.32 0.75 -9.25
N SER A 116 -3.94 0.27 -10.44
CA SER A 116 -4.92 -0.17 -11.44
C SER A 116 -5.77 -1.33 -10.93
N LEU A 117 -5.15 -2.28 -10.24
CA LEU A 117 -5.87 -3.40 -9.63
C LEU A 117 -6.76 -2.94 -8.48
N LEU A 118 -6.31 -1.98 -7.69
CA LEU A 118 -7.10 -1.40 -6.61
C LEU A 118 -8.37 -0.74 -7.15
N ILE A 119 -8.25 0.00 -8.26
CA ILE A 119 -9.40 0.61 -8.92
C ILE A 119 -10.41 -0.46 -9.35
N ARG A 120 -9.95 -1.55 -9.97
CA ARG A 120 -10.81 -2.66 -10.39
C ARG A 120 -11.51 -3.32 -9.19
N LEU A 121 -10.76 -3.52 -8.11
CA LEU A 121 -11.30 -4.11 -6.89
C LEU A 121 -12.39 -3.21 -6.30
N ALA A 122 -12.21 -1.91 -6.34
CA ALA A 122 -13.20 -0.96 -5.84
C ALA A 122 -14.47 -0.93 -6.67
N GLN A 123 -14.39 -1.33 -7.94
CA GLN A 123 -15.54 -1.39 -8.86
C GLN A 123 -16.31 -2.71 -8.76
N ALA A 124 -15.77 -3.70 -8.11
CA ALA A 124 -16.38 -5.03 -8.01
C ALA A 124 -17.58 -5.06 -7.04
#